data_2790c410389a5793f3e65ede050b784e
#
_entry.id   2790c410389a5793f3e65ede050b784e
#
_cell.length_a   1.000
_cell.length_b   1.000
_cell.length_c   1.000
_cell.angle_alpha   90.00
_cell.angle_beta   90.00
_cell.angle_gamma   90.00
#
_symmetry.space_group_name_H-M   'P 1'
#
loop_
_entity.id
_entity.type
_entity.pdbx_description
1 polymer ?
#
loop_
_entity_poly.entity_id
_entity_poly.type
_entity_poly.pdbx_seq_one_letter_code
_entity_poly.pdbx_strand_id
1 'polypeptide(L)'
;MRILMISNHLGVQSGVQRYVQNLLLNLDTTKYHIDLFVGQCPADQASTAPALEAHGVHIIAVPDNKKDRIRALYRHLKNHKNYDIIHYHTASKIGAPVCAMMRALCPRAKIIVHSHIVYPPITLTWRAAHGVYQLF
;
A
#
# COMPACT_ATOMS: atom_id res chain seq x y z
N MET A 1 -4.87 -7.33 15.75
CA MET A 1 -4.48 -6.03 15.14
C MET A 1 -4.76 -6.10 13.65
N ARG A 2 -5.34 -5.05 13.07
CA ARG A 2 -5.73 -5.03 11.66
C ARG A 2 -4.80 -4.15 10.83
N ILE A 3 -4.23 -4.70 9.78
CA ILE A 3 -3.21 -4.06 8.94
C ILE A 3 -3.73 -3.95 7.51
N LEU A 4 -3.69 -2.74 6.94
CA LEU A 4 -3.85 -2.52 5.52
C LEU A 4 -2.47 -2.33 4.89
N MET A 5 -2.08 -3.25 4.02
CA MET A 5 -0.91 -3.08 3.19
C MET A 5 -1.31 -2.62 1.80
N ILE A 6 -0.70 -1.55 1.31
CA ILE A 6 -1.01 -0.98 -0.01
C ILE A 6 0.21 -1.12 -0.88
N SER A 7 0.08 -1.85 -1.99
CA SER A 7 1.14 -2.05 -2.99
C SER A 7 0.63 -1.78 -4.41
N ASN A 8 1.54 -1.63 -5.36
CA ASN A 8 1.15 -1.33 -6.74
C ASN A 8 0.55 -2.54 -7.46
N HIS A 9 1.20 -3.69 -7.39
CA HIS A 9 0.77 -4.96 -8.01
C HIS A 9 1.47 -6.15 -7.35
N LEU A 10 1.07 -7.38 -7.68
CA LEU A 10 1.63 -8.63 -7.15
C LEU A 10 2.67 -9.29 -8.06
N GLY A 11 3.22 -8.57 -9.04
CA GLY A 11 4.17 -9.13 -9.98
C GLY A 11 5.47 -9.63 -9.33
N VAL A 12 6.06 -10.67 -9.90
CA VAL A 12 7.31 -11.29 -9.40
C VAL A 12 8.59 -10.63 -9.92
N GLN A 13 8.47 -9.74 -10.91
CA GLN A 13 9.63 -9.14 -11.60
C GLN A 13 10.21 -7.91 -10.90
N SER A 14 9.57 -7.41 -9.86
CA SER A 14 10.01 -6.19 -9.14
C SER A 14 10.48 -6.53 -7.73
N GLY A 15 11.62 -5.96 -7.33
CA GLY A 15 12.15 -6.10 -5.96
C GLY A 15 11.18 -5.62 -4.88
N VAL A 16 10.38 -4.59 -5.19
CA VAL A 16 9.35 -4.07 -4.28
C VAL A 16 8.29 -5.12 -3.98
N GLN A 17 7.78 -5.79 -5.03
CA GLN A 17 6.73 -6.80 -4.86
C GLN A 17 7.27 -8.03 -4.14
N ARG A 18 8.50 -8.45 -4.44
CA ARG A 18 9.17 -9.54 -3.69
C ARG A 18 9.33 -9.21 -2.21
N TYR A 19 9.71 -7.97 -1.91
CA TYR A 19 9.78 -7.51 -0.53
C TYR A 19 8.42 -7.58 0.18
N VAL A 20 7.36 -7.06 -0.45
CA VAL A 20 6.00 -7.09 0.09
C VAL A 20 5.52 -8.53 0.29
N GLN A 21 5.73 -9.41 -0.68
CA GLN A 21 5.35 -10.82 -0.59
C GLN A 21 6.10 -11.54 0.55
N ASN A 22 7.41 -11.36 0.62
CA ASN A 22 8.21 -11.96 1.69
C ASN A 22 7.79 -11.44 3.07
N LEU A 23 7.52 -10.15 3.19
CA LEU A 23 7.01 -9.56 4.43
C LEU A 23 5.68 -10.20 4.83
N LEU A 24 4.72 -10.30 3.90
CA LEU A 24 3.39 -10.86 4.16
C LEU A 24 3.44 -12.34 4.54
N LEU A 25 4.27 -13.14 3.85
CA LEU A 25 4.41 -14.57 4.12
C LEU A 25 5.12 -14.88 5.46
N ASN A 26 5.83 -13.89 6.04
CA ASN A 26 6.49 -14.02 7.34
C ASN A 26 5.73 -13.35 8.49
N LEU A 27 4.60 -12.68 8.22
CA LEU A 27 3.74 -12.14 9.27
C LEU A 27 2.85 -13.26 9.85
N ASP A 28 2.69 -13.25 11.16
CA ASP A 28 1.82 -14.19 11.88
C ASP A 28 0.35 -13.80 11.68
N THR A 29 -0.33 -14.44 10.73
CA THR A 29 -1.73 -14.17 10.39
C THR A 29 -2.72 -14.67 11.45
N THR A 30 -2.26 -15.40 12.45
CA THR A 30 -3.10 -15.73 13.63
C THR A 30 -3.25 -14.52 14.57
N LYS A 31 -2.27 -13.61 14.58
CA LYS A 31 -2.25 -12.38 15.38
C LYS A 31 -2.69 -11.14 14.62
N TYR A 32 -2.44 -11.13 13.30
CA TYR A 32 -2.66 -9.98 12.44
C TYR A 32 -3.68 -10.31 11.36
N HIS A 33 -4.76 -9.55 11.32
CA HIS A 33 -5.66 -9.58 10.18
C HIS A 33 -5.10 -8.64 9.10
N ILE A 34 -4.75 -9.19 7.94
CA ILE A 34 -4.02 -8.48 6.91
C ILE A 34 -4.87 -8.35 5.65
N ASP A 35 -5.18 -7.12 5.29
CA ASP A 35 -5.77 -6.76 4.00
C ASP A 35 -4.66 -6.23 3.07
N LEU A 36 -4.48 -6.83 1.90
CA LEU A 36 -3.56 -6.38 0.86
C LEU A 36 -4.34 -5.67 -0.25
N PHE A 37 -4.26 -4.35 -0.29
CA PHE A 37 -4.84 -3.53 -1.33
C PHE A 37 -3.85 -3.37 -2.50
N VAL A 38 -4.20 -3.87 -3.67
CA VAL A 38 -3.27 -4.01 -4.78
C VAL A 38 -3.97 -3.80 -6.13
N GLY A 39 -3.24 -3.23 -7.11
CA GLY A 39 -3.72 -3.15 -8.48
C GLY A 39 -3.90 -4.53 -9.10
N GLN A 40 -4.90 -4.69 -9.95
CA GLN A 40 -5.12 -5.93 -10.70
C GLN A 40 -3.86 -6.30 -11.49
N CYS A 41 -3.38 -7.50 -11.27
CA CYS A 41 -2.25 -8.04 -12.00
C CYS A 41 -2.68 -8.70 -13.32
N PRO A 42 -1.90 -8.59 -14.38
CA PRO A 42 -1.99 -9.50 -15.54
C PRO A 42 -1.90 -10.97 -15.10
N ALA A 43 -2.50 -11.86 -15.85
CA ALA A 43 -2.61 -13.29 -15.50
C ALA A 43 -1.27 -13.97 -15.18
N ASP A 44 -0.18 -13.54 -15.83
CA ASP A 44 1.19 -14.00 -15.58
C ASP A 44 1.78 -13.61 -14.24
N GLN A 45 1.19 -12.60 -13.59
CA GLN A 45 1.62 -12.06 -12.29
C GLN A 45 0.76 -12.54 -11.12
N ALA A 46 -0.33 -13.22 -11.39
CA ALA A 46 -1.27 -13.74 -10.38
C ALA A 46 -0.74 -14.96 -9.61
N SER A 47 0.44 -15.48 -9.97
CA SER A 47 0.99 -16.72 -9.41
C SER A 47 1.27 -16.68 -7.89
N THR A 48 1.40 -15.50 -7.30
CA THR A 48 1.68 -15.35 -5.86
C THR A 48 0.43 -15.11 -5.01
N ALA A 49 -0.70 -14.75 -5.61
CA ALA A 49 -1.95 -14.51 -4.89
C ALA A 49 -2.43 -15.76 -4.13
N PRO A 50 -2.46 -16.96 -4.72
CA PRO A 50 -2.91 -18.16 -4.01
C PRO A 50 -2.07 -18.49 -2.76
N ALA A 51 -0.75 -18.26 -2.83
CA ALA A 51 0.13 -18.50 -1.67
C ALA A 51 -0.14 -17.52 -0.53
N LEU A 52 -0.41 -16.25 -0.83
CA LEU A 52 -0.75 -15.23 0.15
C LEU A 52 -2.13 -15.50 0.77
N GLU A 53 -3.12 -15.87 -0.05
CA GLU A 53 -4.46 -16.22 0.44
C GLU A 53 -4.43 -17.48 1.32
N ALA A 54 -3.69 -18.50 0.92
CA ALA A 54 -3.46 -19.70 1.73
C ALA A 54 -2.76 -19.39 3.07
N HIS A 55 -1.92 -18.34 3.10
CA HIS A 55 -1.29 -17.85 4.33
C HIS A 55 -2.23 -17.02 5.20
N GLY A 56 -3.44 -16.69 4.73
CA GLY A 56 -4.44 -15.92 5.47
C GLY A 56 -4.44 -14.42 5.18
N VAL A 57 -3.81 -13.99 4.08
CA VAL A 57 -3.87 -12.59 3.61
C VAL A 57 -5.11 -12.39 2.75
N HIS A 58 -5.94 -11.40 3.08
CA HIS A 58 -7.09 -11.04 2.27
C HIS A 58 -6.68 -10.06 1.17
N ILE A 59 -6.83 -10.44 -0.10
CA ILE A 59 -6.43 -9.65 -1.27
C ILE A 59 -7.59 -8.81 -1.78
N ILE A 60 -7.40 -7.49 -1.86
CA ILE A 60 -8.34 -6.52 -2.42
C ILE A 60 -7.75 -6.02 -3.74
N ALA A 61 -8.09 -6.72 -4.82
CA ALA A 61 -7.65 -6.37 -6.17
C ALA A 61 -8.53 -5.25 -6.76
N VAL A 62 -7.88 -4.19 -7.28
CA VAL A 62 -8.55 -3.02 -7.84
C VAL A 62 -8.00 -2.69 -9.24
N PRO A 63 -8.70 -1.89 -10.07
CA PRO A 63 -8.19 -1.50 -11.37
C PRO A 63 -6.78 -0.92 -11.31
N ASP A 64 -5.92 -1.26 -12.25
CA ASP A 64 -4.50 -0.87 -12.23
C ASP A 64 -4.26 0.60 -12.59
N ASN A 65 -5.19 1.28 -13.25
CA ASN A 65 -5.00 2.69 -13.54
C ASN A 65 -5.01 3.55 -12.26
N LYS A 66 -4.13 4.52 -12.22
CA LYS A 66 -3.83 5.35 -11.04
C LYS A 66 -5.04 6.08 -10.46
N LYS A 67 -5.91 6.65 -11.32
CA LYS A 67 -7.09 7.42 -10.87
C LYS A 67 -8.10 6.51 -10.18
N ASP A 68 -8.41 5.38 -10.78
CA ASP A 68 -9.41 4.45 -10.25
C ASP A 68 -8.89 3.74 -9.01
N ARG A 69 -7.59 3.45 -8.94
CA ARG A 69 -6.95 2.91 -7.74
C ARG A 69 -7.06 3.88 -6.55
N ILE A 70 -6.77 5.17 -6.73
CA ILE A 70 -6.94 6.18 -5.67
C ILE A 70 -8.40 6.31 -5.27
N ARG A 71 -9.32 6.32 -6.24
CA ARG A 71 -10.75 6.37 -5.98
C ARG A 71 -11.25 5.14 -5.24
N ALA A 72 -10.76 3.96 -5.61
CA ALA A 72 -11.07 2.70 -4.92
C ALA A 72 -10.52 2.71 -3.48
N LEU A 73 -9.28 3.17 -3.27
CA LEU A 73 -8.69 3.32 -1.94
C LEU A 73 -9.51 4.28 -1.06
N TYR A 74 -9.92 5.43 -1.60
CA TYR A 74 -10.77 6.37 -0.88
C TYR A 74 -12.09 5.71 -0.43
N ARG A 75 -12.79 5.00 -1.35
CA ARG A 75 -14.04 4.30 -1.02
C ARG A 75 -13.82 3.22 0.02
N HIS A 76 -12.74 2.45 -0.12
CA HIS A 76 -12.39 1.39 0.81
C HIS A 76 -12.17 1.95 2.23
N LEU A 77 -11.33 2.97 2.38
CA LEU A 77 -11.04 3.60 3.68
C LEU A 77 -12.24 4.34 4.28
N LYS A 78 -13.13 4.90 3.45
CA LYS A 78 -14.37 5.51 3.92
C LYS A 78 -15.28 4.50 4.61
N ASN A 79 -15.30 3.25 4.10
CA ASN A 79 -16.16 2.18 4.60
C ASN A 79 -15.46 1.31 5.67
N HIS A 80 -14.13 1.28 5.69
CA HIS A 80 -13.31 0.44 6.58
C HIS A 80 -12.28 1.31 7.32
N LYS A 81 -12.71 1.95 8.43
CA LYS A 81 -11.89 2.91 9.20
C LYS A 81 -11.12 2.28 10.35
N ASN A 82 -11.26 1.00 10.59
CA ASN A 82 -10.79 0.27 11.77
C ASN A 82 -9.43 -0.40 11.58
N TYR A 83 -8.56 0.21 10.77
CA TYR A 83 -7.18 -0.22 10.66
C TYR A 83 -6.34 0.35 11.80
N ASP A 84 -5.50 -0.49 12.40
CA ASP A 84 -4.48 -0.08 13.38
C ASP A 84 -3.24 0.45 12.67
N ILE A 85 -2.88 -0.19 11.54
CA ILE A 85 -1.73 0.18 10.71
C ILE A 85 -2.15 0.26 9.25
N ILE A 86 -1.69 1.30 8.56
CA ILE A 86 -1.73 1.40 7.10
C ILE A 86 -0.29 1.48 6.61
N HIS A 87 0.20 0.42 5.96
CA HIS A 87 1.54 0.36 5.41
C HIS A 87 1.50 0.61 3.90
N TYR A 88 1.91 1.80 3.48
CA TYR A 88 1.84 2.27 2.11
C TYR A 88 3.18 2.18 1.40
N HIS A 89 3.28 1.28 0.44
CA HIS A 89 4.44 1.16 -0.47
C HIS A 89 4.21 2.06 -1.68
N THR A 90 5.09 3.03 -1.87
CA THR A 90 4.98 3.98 -2.98
C THR A 90 6.27 4.15 -3.74
N ALA A 91 6.14 4.26 -5.07
CA ALA A 91 7.19 4.66 -5.99
C ALA A 91 6.76 5.92 -6.76
N SER A 92 5.91 6.77 -6.19
CA SER A 92 5.27 7.88 -6.90
C SER A 92 5.28 9.17 -6.08
N LYS A 93 5.48 10.31 -6.78
CA LYS A 93 5.36 11.67 -6.22
C LYS A 93 3.96 12.00 -5.65
N ILE A 94 2.91 11.22 -6.01
CA ILE A 94 1.55 11.38 -5.47
C ILE A 94 1.40 10.79 -4.05
N GLY A 95 2.45 10.21 -3.50
CA GLY A 95 2.39 9.64 -2.14
C GLY A 95 1.87 10.63 -1.10
N ALA A 96 2.32 11.88 -1.12
CA ALA A 96 1.93 12.87 -0.11
C ALA A 96 0.42 13.16 -0.07
N PRO A 97 -0.29 13.48 -1.16
CA PRO A 97 -1.75 13.62 -1.15
C PRO A 97 -2.49 12.35 -0.71
N VAL A 98 -1.97 11.17 -1.08
CA VAL A 98 -2.56 9.89 -0.65
C VAL A 98 -2.38 9.70 0.86
N CYS A 99 -1.23 10.06 1.43
CA CYS A 99 -1.01 10.03 2.88
C CYS A 99 -1.96 10.97 3.62
N ALA A 100 -2.14 12.20 3.13
CA ALA A 100 -3.10 13.15 3.70
C ALA A 100 -4.53 12.60 3.70
N MET A 101 -4.94 11.98 2.58
CA MET A 101 -6.24 11.31 2.47
C MET A 101 -6.37 10.15 3.49
N MET A 102 -5.35 9.30 3.61
CA MET A 102 -5.36 8.19 4.58
C MET A 102 -5.47 8.71 6.01
N ARG A 103 -4.72 9.76 6.37
CA ARG A 103 -4.77 10.39 7.69
C ARG A 103 -6.14 10.97 8.00
N ALA A 104 -6.78 11.64 7.02
CA ALA A 104 -8.11 12.22 7.18
C ALA A 104 -9.19 11.15 7.38
N LEU A 105 -9.10 10.02 6.65
CA LEU A 105 -10.11 8.96 6.70
C LEU A 105 -9.90 7.99 7.88
N CYS A 106 -8.65 7.74 8.26
CA CYS A 106 -8.26 6.82 9.33
C CYS A 106 -7.36 7.52 10.36
N PRO A 107 -7.87 8.50 11.13
CA PRO A 107 -7.04 9.33 12.01
C PRO A 107 -6.35 8.55 13.15
N ARG A 108 -6.90 7.39 13.53
CA ARG A 108 -6.33 6.52 14.57
C ARG A 108 -5.28 5.53 14.05
N ALA A 109 -5.24 5.30 12.74
CA ALA A 109 -4.29 4.36 12.16
C ALA A 109 -2.86 4.93 12.21
N LYS A 110 -1.88 4.08 12.51
CA LYS A 110 -0.47 4.40 12.30
C LYS A 110 -0.16 4.25 10.81
N ILE A 111 0.24 5.34 10.16
CA ILE A 111 0.60 5.32 8.74
C ILE A 111 2.11 5.12 8.63
N ILE A 112 2.51 4.06 7.95
CA ILE A 112 3.90 3.76 7.61
C ILE A 112 4.04 3.97 6.10
N VAL A 113 4.94 4.85 5.69
CA VAL A 113 5.22 5.08 4.27
C VAL A 113 6.57 4.48 3.92
N HIS A 114 6.57 3.54 2.98
CA HIS A 114 7.79 2.92 2.47
C HIS A 114 8.02 3.41 1.04
N SER A 115 8.94 4.36 0.88
CA SER A 115 9.33 4.87 -0.44
C SER A 115 10.36 3.96 -1.08
N HIS A 116 10.10 3.56 -2.33
CA HIS A 116 11.00 2.74 -3.14
C HIS A 116 11.71 3.55 -4.24
N ILE A 117 11.64 4.86 -4.17
CA ILE A 117 12.31 5.76 -5.11
C ILE A 117 13.30 6.62 -4.35
N VAL A 118 14.54 6.60 -4.82
CA VAL A 118 15.52 7.62 -4.52
C VAL A 118 15.36 8.72 -5.57
N TYR A 119 14.81 9.85 -5.18
CA TYR A 119 14.79 11.02 -6.07
C TYR A 119 16.13 11.72 -6.02
N PRO A 120 16.67 12.14 -7.17
CA PRO A 120 17.81 13.05 -7.14
C PRO A 120 17.40 14.31 -6.34
N PRO A 121 18.30 14.85 -5.53
CA PRO A 121 18.00 16.05 -4.77
C PRO A 121 17.68 17.22 -5.71
N ILE A 122 16.71 18.05 -5.32
CA ILE A 122 16.57 19.42 -5.79
C ILE A 122 15.62 19.64 -6.98
N THR A 123 14.33 19.46 -6.70
CA THR A 123 13.32 20.36 -7.29
C THR A 123 12.46 20.92 -6.15
N LEU A 124 11.96 22.15 -6.30
CA LEU A 124 11.09 22.81 -5.32
C LEU A 124 9.87 21.91 -4.97
N THR A 125 9.36 21.20 -5.96
CA THR A 125 8.29 20.22 -5.84
C THR A 125 8.67 18.99 -5.00
N TRP A 126 9.95 18.60 -4.99
CA TRP A 126 10.44 17.50 -4.16
C TRP A 126 10.54 17.91 -2.68
N ARG A 127 11.03 19.15 -2.42
CA ARG A 127 11.12 19.69 -1.04
C ARG A 127 9.75 19.82 -0.40
N ALA A 128 8.74 20.27 -1.15
CA ALA A 128 7.37 20.34 -0.68
C ALA A 128 6.79 18.96 -0.39
N ALA A 129 7.00 17.98 -1.28
CA ALA A 129 6.55 16.61 -1.07
C ALA A 129 7.25 15.95 0.13
N HIS A 130 8.56 16.16 0.29
CA HIS A 130 9.33 15.62 1.43
C HIS A 130 8.88 16.22 2.76
N GLY A 131 8.63 17.52 2.81
CA GLY A 131 8.06 18.16 4.00
C GLY A 131 6.72 17.58 4.42
N VAL A 132 5.86 17.20 3.47
CA VAL A 132 4.59 16.54 3.79
C VAL A 132 4.80 15.11 4.32
N TYR A 133 5.78 14.35 3.79
CA TYR A 133 6.09 13.01 4.33
C TYR A 133 6.61 13.03 5.77
N GLN A 134 7.28 14.10 6.19
CA GLN A 134 7.76 14.24 7.58
C GLN A 134 6.66 14.54 8.60
N LEU A 135 5.46 14.92 8.14
CA LEU A 135 4.30 15.20 9.00
C LEU A 135 3.51 13.92 9.37
N PHE A 136 3.85 12.78 8.81
CA PHE A 136 3.19 11.49 9.01
C PHE A 136 4.12 10.45 9.64
#